data_b142e8f6e8256b1d2403823d6cbdbca2
#
_entry.id   b142e8f6e8256b1d2403823d6cbdbca2
#
_cell.length_a   1.000
_cell.length_b   1.000
_cell.length_c   1.000
_cell.angle_alpha   90.00
_cell.angle_beta   90.00
_cell.angle_gamma   90.00
#
_symmetry.space_group_name_H-M   'P 1'
#
loop_
_entity.id
_entity.type
_entity.pdbx_description
1 polymer ?
#
loop_
_entity_poly.entity_id
_entity_poly.type
_entity_poly.pdbx_seq_one_letter_code
_entity_poly.pdbx_strand_id
1 'polypeptide(L)'
;MTAIKTINLTKNYGKHTAVDQLNLEIYDGELFALLGVNGAGKTTTVKMLSTLTQPSAGDALIFGYSILRDAARIKEIVDISMQESAIARKLSVEENLEFYARLNGQNATEIQNNKERVYQILGLNGVAKKRAGQLSGGWQRKLSIALSLITNPRLLFLDEPTQGLDVLSRRELWSAIEDLKGKMTIILTTHYIEEAEALADRIGVMKDGALIFVGTKDEMYAYTGKHSVEEAFIQIVSGGFHNE
;
A
#
# COMPACT_ATOMS: atom_id res chain seq x y z
N MET A 1 13.53 13.49 0.35
CA MET A 1 12.55 14.21 1.21
C MET A 1 11.76 13.16 1.97
N THR A 2 11.32 13.42 3.21
CA THR A 2 10.48 12.46 3.96
C THR A 2 9.04 12.55 3.48
N ALA A 3 8.47 11.44 3.04
CA ALA A 3 7.06 11.32 2.66
C ALA A 3 6.17 11.01 3.86
N ILE A 4 6.61 10.08 4.72
CA ILE A 4 5.88 9.71 5.93
C ILE A 4 6.84 9.74 7.13
N LYS A 5 6.37 10.31 8.24
CA LYS A 5 7.03 10.21 9.55
C LYS A 5 5.99 9.97 10.62
N THR A 6 6.04 8.82 11.29
CA THR A 6 5.17 8.53 12.42
C THR A 6 5.88 8.87 13.74
N ILE A 7 5.11 9.28 14.75
CA ILE A 7 5.61 9.71 16.04
C ILE A 7 4.75 9.03 17.11
N ASN A 8 5.25 7.93 17.66
CA ASN A 8 4.59 7.08 18.65
C ASN A 8 3.13 6.76 18.28
N LEU A 9 2.91 6.47 16.99
CA LEU A 9 1.57 6.28 16.44
C LEU A 9 0.96 5.01 17.03
N THR A 10 -0.17 5.15 17.73
CA THR A 10 -0.79 4.07 18.49
C THR A 10 -2.27 3.95 18.17
N LYS A 11 -2.77 2.71 18.05
CA LYS A 11 -4.21 2.41 17.89
C LYS A 11 -4.67 1.31 18.80
N ASN A 12 -5.67 1.64 19.61
CA ASN A 12 -6.36 0.73 20.50
C ASN A 12 -7.81 0.49 20.03
N TYR A 13 -8.27 -0.74 20.06
CA TYR A 13 -9.65 -1.15 19.90
C TYR A 13 -10.12 -1.83 21.20
N GLY A 14 -10.76 -1.06 22.07
CA GLY A 14 -11.07 -1.51 23.43
C GLY A 14 -9.80 -1.84 24.21
N LYS A 15 -9.65 -3.12 24.62
CA LYS A 15 -8.46 -3.60 25.34
C LYS A 15 -7.33 -4.10 24.41
N HIS A 16 -7.57 -4.19 23.11
CA HIS A 16 -6.60 -4.69 22.15
C HIS A 16 -5.80 -3.53 21.55
N THR A 17 -4.48 -3.56 21.69
CA THR A 17 -3.56 -2.63 21.01
C THR A 17 -3.20 -3.20 19.65
N ALA A 18 -3.78 -2.60 18.60
CA ALA A 18 -3.56 -3.05 17.21
C ALA A 18 -2.28 -2.47 16.59
N VAL A 19 -1.85 -1.29 17.04
CA VAL A 19 -0.57 -0.66 16.69
C VAL A 19 -0.04 0.02 17.94
N ASP A 20 1.21 -0.27 18.30
CA ASP A 20 1.85 0.22 19.52
C ASP A 20 3.06 1.09 19.19
N GLN A 21 3.00 2.37 19.53
CA GLN A 21 4.07 3.37 19.46
C GLN A 21 4.92 3.30 18.17
N LEU A 22 4.26 3.12 17.03
CA LEU A 22 4.92 3.00 15.73
C LEU A 22 5.73 4.27 15.42
N ASN A 23 7.05 4.10 15.24
CA ASN A 23 7.98 5.13 14.78
C ASN A 23 8.61 4.64 13.46
N LEU A 24 8.24 5.28 12.35
CA LEU A 24 8.64 4.91 11.01
C LEU A 24 8.87 6.15 10.16
N GLU A 25 9.92 6.11 9.34
CA GLU A 25 10.21 7.14 8.35
C GLU A 25 10.33 6.52 6.96
N ILE A 26 9.56 7.05 5.99
CA ILE A 26 9.52 6.61 4.59
C ILE A 26 9.86 7.82 3.71
N TYR A 27 10.68 7.60 2.67
CA TYR A 27 11.17 8.66 1.81
C TYR A 27 10.30 8.84 0.55
N ASP A 28 10.35 10.04 -0.02
CA ASP A 28 9.61 10.38 -1.24
C ASP A 28 10.12 9.56 -2.42
N GLY A 29 9.20 8.94 -3.18
CA GLY A 29 9.51 8.04 -4.29
C GLY A 29 9.87 6.61 -3.88
N GLU A 30 9.92 6.29 -2.58
CA GLU A 30 10.22 4.94 -2.07
C GLU A 30 9.03 4.00 -2.24
N LEU A 31 9.30 2.75 -2.63
CA LEU A 31 8.37 1.63 -2.46
C LEU A 31 8.72 0.90 -1.16
N PHE A 32 7.93 1.12 -0.13
CA PHE A 32 8.10 0.52 1.18
C PHE A 32 7.12 -0.63 1.40
N ALA A 33 7.62 -1.82 1.75
CA ALA A 33 6.76 -2.95 2.12
C ALA A 33 6.61 -3.05 3.64
N LEU A 34 5.38 -3.08 4.12
CA LEU A 34 5.04 -3.40 5.49
C LEU A 34 4.66 -4.89 5.55
N LEU A 35 5.63 -5.73 5.95
CA LEU A 35 5.53 -7.19 5.98
C LEU A 35 5.14 -7.67 7.38
N GLY A 36 4.28 -8.67 7.48
CA GLY A 36 3.90 -9.29 8.74
C GLY A 36 2.75 -10.27 8.60
N VAL A 37 2.56 -11.12 9.59
CA VAL A 37 1.45 -12.07 9.63
C VAL A 37 0.08 -11.36 9.72
N ASN A 38 -1.00 -12.09 9.48
CA ASN A 38 -2.35 -11.55 9.67
C ASN A 38 -2.55 -11.13 11.13
N GLY A 39 -3.16 -9.95 11.32
CA GLY A 39 -3.32 -9.37 12.65
C GLY A 39 -2.12 -8.58 13.19
N ALA A 40 -0.99 -8.49 12.48
CA ALA A 40 0.19 -7.76 12.94
C ALA A 40 0.02 -6.23 13.04
N GLY A 41 -1.10 -5.66 12.56
CA GLY A 41 -1.39 -4.22 12.62
C GLY A 41 -1.23 -3.46 11.30
N LYS A 42 -0.82 -4.12 10.20
CA LYS A 42 -0.53 -3.52 8.88
C LYS A 42 -1.69 -2.66 8.34
N THR A 43 -2.87 -3.27 8.15
CA THR A 43 -4.07 -2.57 7.66
C THR A 43 -4.51 -1.45 8.59
N THR A 44 -4.36 -1.61 9.91
CA THR A 44 -4.66 -0.55 10.88
C THR A 44 -3.71 0.63 10.71
N THR A 45 -2.42 0.38 10.51
CA THR A 45 -1.41 1.41 10.22
C THR A 45 -1.77 2.18 8.96
N VAL A 46 -2.07 1.47 7.86
CA VAL A 46 -2.50 2.10 6.59
C VAL A 46 -3.76 2.94 6.79
N LYS A 47 -4.77 2.45 7.52
CA LYS A 47 -6.00 3.21 7.80
C LYS A 47 -5.74 4.49 8.61
N MET A 48 -4.79 4.49 9.53
CA MET A 48 -4.42 5.72 10.25
C MET A 48 -3.68 6.70 9.33
N LEU A 49 -2.69 6.23 8.59
CA LEU A 49 -1.89 7.07 7.68
C LEU A 49 -2.74 7.67 6.54
N SER A 50 -3.72 6.93 6.03
CA SER A 50 -4.68 7.42 5.02
C SER A 50 -5.85 8.24 5.61
N THR A 51 -5.81 8.56 6.90
CA THR A 51 -6.86 9.32 7.62
C THR A 51 -8.25 8.66 7.65
N LEU A 52 -8.36 7.36 7.34
CA LEU A 52 -9.61 6.60 7.44
C LEU A 52 -9.98 6.25 8.88
N THR A 53 -8.99 6.26 9.77
CA THR A 53 -9.18 5.99 11.20
C THR A 53 -8.27 6.92 12.00
N GLN A 54 -8.79 7.52 13.07
CA GLN A 54 -7.98 8.33 13.98
C GLN A 54 -7.11 7.44 14.88
N PRO A 55 -5.84 7.79 15.12
CA PRO A 55 -5.03 7.14 16.14
C PRO A 55 -5.59 7.34 17.54
N SER A 56 -5.26 6.45 18.46
CA SER A 56 -5.58 6.60 19.89
C SER A 56 -4.56 7.47 20.62
N ALA A 57 -3.31 7.51 20.12
CA ALA A 57 -2.23 8.38 20.58
C ALA A 57 -1.17 8.55 19.47
N GLY A 58 -0.30 9.55 19.65
CA GLY A 58 0.72 9.88 18.66
C GLY A 58 0.16 10.65 17.47
N ASP A 59 1.02 10.90 16.47
CA ASP A 59 0.67 11.58 15.21
C ASP A 59 1.49 10.97 14.06
N ALA A 60 1.13 11.31 12.83
CA ALA A 60 1.97 11.07 11.67
C ALA A 60 1.95 12.28 10.74
N LEU A 61 3.08 12.53 10.10
CA LEU A 61 3.23 13.57 9.09
C LEU A 61 3.31 12.92 7.71
N ILE A 62 2.43 13.33 6.81
CA ILE A 62 2.41 12.94 5.40
C ILE A 62 2.83 14.15 4.58
N PHE A 63 4.03 14.12 3.99
CA PHE A 63 4.65 15.28 3.34
C PHE A 63 4.62 16.55 4.20
N GLY A 64 4.78 16.39 5.53
CA GLY A 64 4.74 17.47 6.51
C GLY A 64 3.34 17.83 7.03
N TYR A 65 2.25 17.27 6.49
CA TYR A 65 0.88 17.48 6.96
C TYR A 65 0.52 16.44 8.04
N SER A 66 -0.02 16.91 9.19
CA SER A 66 -0.44 16.05 10.30
C SER A 66 -1.75 15.32 9.97
N ILE A 67 -1.81 14.00 10.20
CA ILE A 67 -3.03 13.20 10.02
C ILE A 67 -4.16 13.61 10.95
N LEU A 68 -3.84 14.30 12.06
CA LEU A 68 -4.82 14.80 13.03
C LEU A 68 -5.41 16.16 12.63
N ARG A 69 -4.60 17.04 12.02
CA ARG A 69 -4.94 18.44 11.78
C ARG A 69 -5.23 18.77 10.33
N ASP A 70 -4.57 18.08 9.41
CA ASP A 70 -4.55 18.42 7.98
C ASP A 70 -5.18 17.32 7.11
N ALA A 71 -6.12 16.53 7.65
CA ALA A 71 -6.70 15.38 6.96
C ALA A 71 -7.30 15.70 5.57
N ALA A 72 -7.86 16.89 5.38
CA ALA A 72 -8.40 17.32 4.09
C ALA A 72 -7.28 17.45 3.03
N ARG A 73 -6.15 18.08 3.38
CA ARG A 73 -4.99 18.22 2.48
C ARG A 73 -4.34 16.87 2.16
N ILE A 74 -4.29 15.98 3.15
CA ILE A 74 -3.75 14.63 2.94
C ILE A 74 -4.59 13.86 1.93
N LYS A 75 -5.92 13.95 2.00
CA LYS A 75 -6.84 13.30 1.04
C LYS A 75 -6.71 13.79 -0.41
N GLU A 76 -6.14 14.97 -0.64
CA GLU A 76 -5.87 15.48 -1.99
C GLU A 76 -4.63 14.86 -2.64
N ILE A 77 -3.70 14.33 -1.84
CA ILE A 77 -2.40 13.83 -2.30
C ILE A 77 -2.17 12.34 -2.04
N VAL A 78 -3.12 11.69 -1.36
CA VAL A 78 -3.05 10.27 -0.96
C VAL A 78 -4.24 9.53 -1.50
N ASP A 79 -4.01 8.32 -2.01
CA ASP A 79 -5.10 7.38 -2.30
C ASP A 79 -4.77 5.97 -1.80
N ILE A 80 -5.78 5.12 -1.72
CA ILE A 80 -5.66 3.78 -1.14
C ILE A 80 -6.46 2.75 -1.94
N SER A 81 -5.80 1.66 -2.32
CA SER A 81 -6.46 0.44 -2.77
C SER A 81 -6.54 -0.54 -1.61
N MET A 82 -7.71 -0.64 -1.00
CA MET A 82 -7.98 -1.60 0.08
C MET A 82 -8.02 -3.04 -0.44
N GLN A 83 -7.89 -4.01 0.46
CA GLN A 83 -8.03 -5.44 0.16
C GLN A 83 -9.38 -5.75 -0.51
N GLU A 84 -10.48 -5.21 0.01
CA GLU A 84 -11.79 -5.30 -0.63
C GLU A 84 -11.92 -4.26 -1.74
N SER A 85 -12.22 -4.74 -2.94
CA SER A 85 -12.33 -3.88 -4.13
C SER A 85 -13.63 -3.09 -4.12
N ALA A 86 -13.54 -1.76 -4.06
CA ALA A 86 -14.68 -0.84 -4.14
C ALA A 86 -15.09 -0.55 -5.60
N ILE A 87 -15.28 -1.59 -6.43
CA ILE A 87 -15.67 -1.47 -7.84
C ILE A 87 -17.18 -1.50 -8.02
N ALA A 88 -17.72 -0.63 -8.88
CA ALA A 88 -19.12 -0.66 -9.28
C ALA A 88 -19.33 -1.75 -10.35
N ARG A 89 -19.73 -2.96 -9.93
CA ARG A 89 -19.79 -4.17 -10.78
C ARG A 89 -20.70 -4.03 -12.01
N LYS A 90 -21.70 -3.16 -11.97
CA LYS A 90 -22.65 -2.92 -13.08
C LYS A 90 -22.09 -1.97 -14.14
N LEU A 91 -21.10 -1.15 -13.78
CA LEU A 91 -20.42 -0.24 -14.69
C LEU A 91 -19.29 -0.96 -15.44
N SER A 92 -18.92 -0.47 -16.62
CA SER A 92 -17.72 -0.87 -17.34
C SER A 92 -16.46 -0.39 -16.60
N VAL A 93 -15.29 -0.85 -17.02
CA VAL A 93 -13.99 -0.37 -16.51
C VAL A 93 -13.88 1.15 -16.72
N GLU A 94 -14.17 1.63 -17.92
CA GLU A 94 -14.13 3.04 -18.28
C GLU A 94 -15.07 3.88 -17.42
N GLU A 95 -16.32 3.45 -17.29
CA GLU A 95 -17.34 4.14 -16.47
C GLU A 95 -16.95 4.18 -14.99
N ASN A 96 -16.34 3.12 -14.45
CA ASN A 96 -15.80 3.12 -13.09
C ASN A 96 -14.73 4.21 -12.89
N LEU A 97 -13.77 4.30 -13.81
CA LEU A 97 -12.70 5.29 -13.75
C LEU A 97 -13.24 6.71 -13.87
N GLU A 98 -14.13 6.97 -14.82
CA GLU A 98 -14.75 8.29 -15.01
C GLU A 98 -15.60 8.70 -13.80
N PHE A 99 -16.37 7.77 -13.26
CA PHE A 99 -17.19 8.03 -12.08
C PHE A 99 -16.31 8.43 -10.88
N TYR A 100 -15.25 7.65 -10.61
CA TYR A 100 -14.35 7.93 -9.49
C TYR A 100 -13.56 9.23 -9.68
N ALA A 101 -13.08 9.50 -10.89
CA ALA A 101 -12.39 10.74 -11.22
C ALA A 101 -13.29 11.97 -11.03
N ARG A 102 -14.56 11.90 -11.45
CA ARG A 102 -15.55 12.99 -11.26
C ARG A 102 -15.87 13.23 -9.78
N LEU A 103 -15.96 12.15 -8.96
CA LEU A 103 -16.15 12.28 -7.51
C LEU A 103 -14.99 13.02 -6.84
N ASN A 104 -13.78 12.92 -7.42
CA ASN A 104 -12.58 13.61 -6.96
C ASN A 104 -12.38 14.99 -7.65
N GLY A 105 -13.42 15.53 -8.32
CA GLY A 105 -13.43 16.88 -8.86
C GLY A 105 -12.67 17.08 -10.17
N GLN A 106 -12.22 16.00 -10.85
CA GLN A 106 -11.47 16.13 -12.09
C GLN A 106 -12.36 16.61 -13.24
N ASN A 107 -11.84 17.50 -14.08
CA ASN A 107 -12.48 17.93 -15.32
C ASN A 107 -12.29 16.91 -16.46
N ALA A 108 -12.99 17.11 -17.59
CA ALA A 108 -12.97 16.15 -18.69
C ALA A 108 -11.59 15.89 -19.29
N THR A 109 -10.75 16.92 -19.37
CA THR A 109 -9.38 16.80 -19.90
C THR A 109 -8.48 16.02 -18.96
N GLU A 110 -8.56 16.29 -17.66
CA GLU A 110 -7.82 15.55 -16.62
C GLU A 110 -8.23 14.07 -16.62
N ILE A 111 -9.53 13.79 -16.69
CA ILE A 111 -10.04 12.42 -16.74
C ILE A 111 -9.47 11.67 -17.96
N GLN A 112 -9.49 12.28 -19.14
CA GLN A 112 -8.98 11.64 -20.35
C GLN A 112 -7.48 11.32 -20.22
N ASN A 113 -6.67 12.29 -19.80
CA ASN A 113 -5.23 12.12 -19.62
C ASN A 113 -4.90 11.05 -18.58
N ASN A 114 -5.60 11.09 -17.43
CA ASN A 114 -5.38 10.13 -16.36
C ASN A 114 -5.86 8.73 -16.73
N LYS A 115 -6.96 8.58 -17.48
CA LYS A 115 -7.40 7.28 -18.03
C LYS A 115 -6.35 6.66 -18.93
N GLU A 116 -5.83 7.42 -19.89
CA GLU A 116 -4.79 6.94 -20.80
C GLU A 116 -3.54 6.45 -20.04
N ARG A 117 -3.07 7.24 -19.07
CA ARG A 117 -1.97 6.87 -18.20
C ARG A 117 -2.23 5.57 -17.44
N VAL A 118 -3.38 5.44 -16.79
CA VAL A 118 -3.77 4.27 -15.98
C VAL A 118 -3.97 3.04 -16.87
N TYR A 119 -4.53 3.21 -18.06
CA TYR A 119 -4.66 2.13 -19.05
C TYR A 119 -3.31 1.58 -19.49
N GLN A 120 -2.34 2.44 -19.72
CA GLN A 120 -0.97 2.03 -20.09
C GLN A 120 -0.30 1.25 -18.95
N ILE A 121 -0.36 1.77 -17.71
CA ILE A 121 0.29 1.16 -16.55
C ILE A 121 -0.28 -0.22 -16.23
N LEU A 122 -1.62 -0.37 -16.26
CA LEU A 122 -2.29 -1.60 -15.81
C LEU A 122 -2.78 -2.49 -16.96
N GLY A 123 -2.55 -2.09 -18.21
CA GLY A 123 -2.93 -2.86 -19.40
C GLY A 123 -4.43 -2.96 -19.63
N LEU A 124 -5.24 -1.96 -19.19
CA LEU A 124 -6.71 -2.05 -19.17
C LEU A 124 -7.40 -1.81 -20.52
N ASN A 125 -6.66 -1.44 -21.59
CA ASN A 125 -7.25 -1.10 -22.90
C ASN A 125 -8.18 -2.19 -23.46
N GLY A 126 -7.76 -3.45 -23.40
CA GLY A 126 -8.51 -4.60 -23.94
C GLY A 126 -9.81 -4.92 -23.20
N VAL A 127 -10.03 -4.34 -22.01
CA VAL A 127 -11.19 -4.59 -21.15
C VAL A 127 -11.99 -3.32 -20.82
N ALA A 128 -11.62 -2.16 -21.36
CA ALA A 128 -12.19 -0.85 -21.02
C ALA A 128 -13.74 -0.82 -21.06
N LYS A 129 -14.34 -1.45 -22.06
CA LYS A 129 -15.80 -1.50 -22.25
C LYS A 129 -16.48 -2.69 -21.57
N LYS A 130 -15.73 -3.61 -20.94
CA LYS A 130 -16.30 -4.76 -20.21
C LYS A 130 -16.85 -4.30 -18.87
N ARG A 131 -18.00 -4.85 -18.46
CA ARG A 131 -18.54 -4.62 -17.12
C ARG A 131 -17.61 -5.20 -16.06
N ALA A 132 -17.34 -4.43 -15.00
CA ALA A 132 -16.43 -4.82 -13.94
C ALA A 132 -16.82 -6.15 -13.26
N GLY A 133 -18.11 -6.43 -13.14
CA GLY A 133 -18.60 -7.70 -12.58
C GLY A 133 -18.36 -8.94 -13.46
N GLN A 134 -17.95 -8.78 -14.74
CA GLN A 134 -17.65 -9.86 -15.68
C GLN A 134 -16.14 -10.12 -15.79
N LEU A 135 -15.32 -9.33 -15.11
CA LEU A 135 -13.88 -9.49 -15.09
C LEU A 135 -13.45 -10.64 -14.15
N SER A 136 -12.32 -11.28 -14.47
CA SER A 136 -11.66 -12.19 -13.52
C SER A 136 -11.19 -11.43 -12.27
N GLY A 137 -10.91 -12.14 -11.18
CA GLY A 137 -10.41 -11.54 -9.94
C GLY A 137 -9.17 -10.67 -10.14
N GLY A 138 -8.22 -11.11 -10.95
CA GLY A 138 -7.03 -10.33 -11.30
C GLY A 138 -7.36 -9.01 -12.01
N TRP A 139 -8.27 -9.01 -12.96
CA TRP A 139 -8.73 -7.80 -13.64
C TRP A 139 -9.53 -6.88 -12.72
N GLN A 140 -10.36 -7.43 -11.81
CA GLN A 140 -11.05 -6.64 -10.80
C GLN A 140 -10.05 -5.98 -9.85
N ARG A 141 -8.97 -6.68 -9.48
CA ARG A 141 -7.90 -6.14 -8.65
C ARG A 141 -7.13 -5.02 -9.36
N LYS A 142 -6.76 -5.22 -10.63
CA LYS A 142 -6.17 -4.17 -11.46
C LYS A 142 -7.08 -2.94 -11.55
N LEU A 143 -8.39 -3.13 -11.74
CA LEU A 143 -9.35 -2.04 -11.74
C LEU A 143 -9.42 -1.32 -10.38
N SER A 144 -9.39 -2.04 -9.27
CA SER A 144 -9.36 -1.43 -7.92
C SER A 144 -8.15 -0.51 -7.73
N ILE A 145 -6.98 -0.95 -8.17
CA ILE A 145 -5.75 -0.13 -8.13
C ILE A 145 -5.85 1.03 -9.14
N ALA A 146 -6.45 0.80 -10.30
CA ALA A 146 -6.69 1.85 -11.30
C ALA A 146 -7.54 3.01 -10.74
N LEU A 147 -8.54 2.71 -9.90
CA LEU A 147 -9.35 3.73 -9.24
C LEU A 147 -8.52 4.61 -8.31
N SER A 148 -7.57 4.04 -7.56
CA SER A 148 -6.70 4.86 -6.71
C SER A 148 -5.59 5.58 -7.51
N LEU A 149 -5.22 5.09 -8.69
CA LEU A 149 -4.25 5.78 -9.56
C LEU A 149 -4.85 6.92 -10.39
N ILE A 150 -6.16 6.90 -10.67
CA ILE A 150 -6.82 7.90 -11.53
C ILE A 150 -6.77 9.31 -10.93
N THR A 151 -6.65 9.41 -9.60
CA THR A 151 -6.52 10.68 -8.87
C THR A 151 -5.12 11.29 -8.98
N ASN A 152 -4.15 10.55 -9.53
CA ASN A 152 -2.74 10.94 -9.61
C ASN A 152 -2.12 11.28 -8.24
N PRO A 153 -2.19 10.38 -7.26
CA PRO A 153 -1.72 10.66 -5.91
C PRO A 153 -0.19 10.76 -5.84
N ARG A 154 0.33 11.51 -4.86
CA ARG A 154 1.76 11.50 -4.52
C ARG A 154 2.16 10.30 -3.67
N LEU A 155 1.19 9.75 -2.90
CA LEU A 155 1.35 8.60 -2.03
C LEU A 155 0.20 7.62 -2.26
N LEU A 156 0.55 6.39 -2.61
CA LEU A 156 -0.39 5.29 -2.84
C LEU A 156 -0.23 4.23 -1.76
N PHE A 157 -1.33 3.88 -1.10
CA PHE A 157 -1.39 2.70 -0.23
C PHE A 157 -2.00 1.53 -0.99
N LEU A 158 -1.32 0.38 -0.93
CA LEU A 158 -1.78 -0.90 -1.49
C LEU A 158 -1.91 -1.91 -0.35
N ASP A 159 -3.13 -2.17 0.09
CA ASP A 159 -3.38 -3.11 1.18
C ASP A 159 -3.63 -4.51 0.61
N GLU A 160 -2.65 -5.42 0.80
CA GLU A 160 -2.65 -6.80 0.32
C GLU A 160 -3.02 -6.92 -1.19
N PRO A 161 -2.30 -6.23 -2.12
CA PRO A 161 -2.75 -6.06 -3.50
C PRO A 161 -2.84 -7.35 -4.30
N THR A 162 -2.09 -8.38 -3.96
CA THR A 162 -2.05 -9.65 -4.70
C THR A 162 -2.77 -10.80 -4.01
N GLN A 163 -3.44 -10.53 -2.89
CA GLN A 163 -4.14 -11.57 -2.16
C GLN A 163 -5.24 -12.21 -3.03
N GLY A 164 -5.25 -13.56 -3.05
CA GLY A 164 -6.23 -14.33 -3.81
C GLY A 164 -6.01 -14.37 -5.32
N LEU A 165 -4.91 -13.80 -5.83
CA LEU A 165 -4.55 -13.89 -7.24
C LEU A 165 -3.77 -15.16 -7.53
N ASP A 166 -3.97 -15.70 -8.75
CA ASP A 166 -3.10 -16.73 -9.29
C ASP A 166 -1.69 -16.20 -9.60
N VAL A 167 -0.74 -17.10 -9.83
CA VAL A 167 0.69 -16.77 -10.02
C VAL A 167 0.92 -15.82 -11.19
N LEU A 168 0.21 -15.98 -12.32
CA LEU A 168 0.40 -15.14 -13.50
C LEU A 168 -0.16 -13.72 -13.24
N SER A 169 -1.39 -13.63 -12.75
CA SER A 169 -2.02 -12.35 -12.39
C SER A 169 -1.20 -11.58 -11.35
N ARG A 170 -0.59 -12.28 -10.39
CA ARG A 170 0.30 -11.69 -9.38
C ARG A 170 1.54 -11.07 -10.03
N ARG A 171 2.23 -11.82 -10.90
CA ARG A 171 3.44 -11.31 -11.59
C ARG A 171 3.15 -10.12 -12.50
N GLU A 172 2.04 -10.16 -13.22
CA GLU A 172 1.61 -9.02 -14.03
C GLU A 172 1.33 -7.77 -13.17
N LEU A 173 0.72 -7.96 -12.00
CA LEU A 173 0.47 -6.85 -11.09
C LEU A 173 1.77 -6.31 -10.47
N TRP A 174 2.71 -7.18 -10.11
CA TRP A 174 4.03 -6.77 -9.64
C TRP A 174 4.76 -5.91 -10.66
N SER A 175 4.79 -6.33 -11.94
CA SER A 175 5.40 -5.53 -13.01
C SER A 175 4.76 -4.15 -13.12
N ALA A 176 3.42 -4.07 -13.02
CA ALA A 176 2.72 -2.79 -13.07
C ALA A 176 3.01 -1.89 -11.84
N ILE A 177 3.19 -2.48 -10.65
CA ILE A 177 3.58 -1.74 -9.44
C ILE A 177 5.04 -1.27 -9.54
N GLU A 178 5.93 -2.11 -10.07
CA GLU A 178 7.34 -1.76 -10.29
C GLU A 178 7.49 -0.58 -11.26
N ASP A 179 6.66 -0.50 -12.31
CA ASP A 179 6.62 0.63 -13.25
C ASP A 179 6.22 1.96 -12.59
N LEU A 180 5.60 1.93 -11.40
CA LEU A 180 5.26 3.12 -10.62
C LEU A 180 6.39 3.59 -9.69
N LYS A 181 7.36 2.73 -9.43
CA LYS A 181 8.49 2.99 -8.53
C LYS A 181 9.28 4.22 -8.97
N GLY A 182 9.64 5.08 -8.02
CA GLY A 182 10.31 6.35 -8.29
C GLY A 182 9.42 7.46 -8.87
N LYS A 183 8.19 7.14 -9.34
CA LYS A 183 7.23 8.13 -9.86
C LYS A 183 6.28 8.65 -8.79
N MET A 184 6.07 7.87 -7.75
CA MET A 184 5.28 8.20 -6.56
C MET A 184 5.79 7.39 -5.37
N THR A 185 5.42 7.78 -4.16
CA THR A 185 5.68 6.97 -2.96
C THR A 185 4.61 5.87 -2.85
N ILE A 186 5.03 4.64 -2.56
CA ILE A 186 4.11 3.49 -2.44
C ILE A 186 4.33 2.80 -1.11
N ILE A 187 3.26 2.58 -0.36
CA ILE A 187 3.26 1.69 0.80
C ILE A 187 2.45 0.46 0.46
N LEU A 188 3.13 -0.67 0.46
CA LEU A 188 2.57 -1.98 0.20
C LEU A 188 2.45 -2.74 1.52
N THR A 189 1.26 -3.19 1.91
CA THR A 189 1.14 -4.17 2.99
C THR A 189 1.04 -5.55 2.40
N THR A 190 1.72 -6.51 3.00
CA THR A 190 1.67 -7.90 2.55
C THR A 190 2.01 -8.88 3.67
N HIS A 191 1.55 -10.11 3.52
CA HIS A 191 2.03 -11.27 4.26
C HIS A 191 2.84 -12.23 3.35
N TYR A 192 2.96 -11.91 2.06
CA TYR A 192 3.77 -12.66 1.10
C TYR A 192 5.21 -12.12 1.09
N ILE A 193 6.15 -12.93 1.56
CA ILE A 193 7.57 -12.57 1.64
C ILE A 193 8.14 -12.28 0.24
N GLU A 194 7.77 -13.10 -0.74
CA GLU A 194 8.19 -12.96 -2.13
C GLU A 194 7.78 -11.62 -2.75
N GLU A 195 6.62 -11.07 -2.34
CA GLU A 195 6.14 -9.78 -2.81
C GLU A 195 6.98 -8.63 -2.25
N ALA A 196 7.27 -8.65 -0.95
CA ALA A 196 8.16 -7.69 -0.32
C ALA A 196 9.58 -7.77 -0.91
N GLU A 197 10.09 -8.99 -1.13
CA GLU A 197 11.41 -9.23 -1.72
C GLU A 197 11.52 -8.72 -3.16
N ALA A 198 10.47 -8.93 -3.97
CA ALA A 198 10.48 -8.55 -5.38
C ALA A 198 10.36 -7.03 -5.58
N LEU A 199 9.55 -6.34 -4.77
CA LEU A 199 9.12 -4.97 -5.05
C LEU A 199 9.79 -3.91 -4.17
N ALA A 200 10.05 -4.21 -2.88
CA ALA A 200 10.39 -3.17 -1.92
C ALA A 200 11.83 -2.66 -2.03
N ASP A 201 12.00 -1.35 -1.85
CA ASP A 201 13.30 -0.71 -1.58
C ASP A 201 13.73 -0.98 -0.14
N ARG A 202 12.77 -0.84 0.80
CA ARG A 202 12.94 -1.17 2.22
C ARG A 202 11.74 -1.94 2.73
N ILE A 203 11.98 -2.80 3.72
CA ILE A 203 10.98 -3.65 4.35
C ILE A 203 10.87 -3.27 5.82
N GLY A 204 9.66 -3.01 6.29
CA GLY A 204 9.31 -2.94 7.70
C GLY A 204 8.64 -4.24 8.13
N VAL A 205 9.15 -4.90 9.17
CA VAL A 205 8.53 -6.11 9.73
C VAL A 205 7.68 -5.74 10.92
N MET A 206 6.38 -6.05 10.85
CA MET A 206 5.43 -5.88 11.94
C MET A 206 5.08 -7.20 12.61
N LYS A 207 5.05 -7.18 13.95
CA LYS A 207 4.56 -8.29 14.78
C LYS A 207 3.81 -7.73 15.98
N ASP A 208 2.62 -8.26 16.26
CA ASP A 208 1.80 -7.93 17.45
C ASP A 208 1.63 -6.41 17.69
N GLY A 209 1.40 -5.67 16.61
CA GLY A 209 1.23 -4.21 16.64
C GLY A 209 2.53 -3.40 16.67
N ALA A 210 3.68 -4.02 16.85
CA ALA A 210 4.99 -3.36 16.90
C ALA A 210 5.75 -3.48 15.58
N LEU A 211 6.53 -2.45 15.23
CA LEU A 211 7.51 -2.48 14.17
C LEU A 211 8.84 -2.98 14.74
N ILE A 212 9.27 -4.18 14.34
CA ILE A 212 10.41 -4.87 14.95
C ILE A 212 11.69 -4.85 14.10
N PHE A 213 11.56 -4.47 12.82
CA PHE A 213 12.68 -4.26 11.90
C PHE A 213 12.28 -3.25 10.81
N VAL A 214 13.24 -2.43 10.36
CA VAL A 214 13.13 -1.59 9.16
C VAL A 214 14.50 -1.54 8.49
N GLY A 215 14.55 -1.87 7.22
CA GLY A 215 15.79 -1.80 6.43
C GLY A 215 15.63 -2.30 5.01
N THR A 216 16.71 -2.22 4.24
CA THR A 216 16.86 -2.88 2.94
C THR A 216 16.99 -4.39 3.12
N LYS A 217 16.94 -5.14 2.04
CA LYS A 217 17.22 -6.60 2.06
C LYS A 217 18.63 -6.90 2.58
N ASP A 218 19.60 -6.12 2.13
CA ASP A 218 20.99 -6.31 2.56
C ASP A 218 21.18 -6.03 4.06
N GLU A 219 20.53 -4.98 4.59
CA GLU A 219 20.51 -4.70 6.02
C GLU A 219 19.79 -5.81 6.80
N MET A 220 18.74 -6.40 6.25
CA MET A 220 18.02 -7.53 6.85
C MET A 220 18.91 -8.79 6.92
N TYR A 221 19.69 -9.06 5.86
CA TYR A 221 20.65 -10.15 5.82
C TYR A 221 21.79 -9.92 6.82
N ALA A 222 22.35 -8.71 6.83
CA ALA A 222 23.41 -8.34 7.79
C ALA A 222 22.95 -8.45 9.25
N TYR A 223 21.69 -8.06 9.52
CA TYR A 223 21.10 -8.11 10.86
C TYR A 223 20.86 -9.53 11.37
N THR A 224 20.51 -10.46 10.48
CA THR A 224 20.15 -11.83 10.85
C THR A 224 21.24 -12.88 10.57
N GLY A 225 22.24 -12.56 9.76
CA GLY A 225 23.22 -13.52 9.25
C GLY A 225 22.64 -14.52 8.25
N LYS A 226 21.44 -14.25 7.71
CA LYS A 226 20.75 -15.08 6.72
C LYS A 226 20.99 -14.58 5.30
N HIS A 227 20.64 -15.42 4.31
CA HIS A 227 20.86 -15.15 2.88
C HIS A 227 19.56 -15.13 2.06
N SER A 228 18.40 -15.25 2.73
CA SER A 228 17.07 -15.10 2.10
C SER A 228 16.17 -14.24 2.99
N VAL A 229 15.24 -13.51 2.37
CA VAL A 229 14.27 -12.68 3.10
C VAL A 229 13.37 -13.56 3.96
N GLU A 230 13.04 -14.77 3.51
CA GLU A 230 12.21 -15.72 4.25
C GLU A 230 12.86 -16.16 5.56
N GLU A 231 14.11 -16.65 5.51
CA GLU A 231 14.84 -17.08 6.73
C GLU A 231 15.06 -15.91 7.68
N ALA A 232 15.42 -14.73 7.13
CA ALA A 232 15.63 -13.52 7.91
C ALA A 232 14.32 -13.07 8.58
N PHE A 233 13.20 -13.08 7.87
CA PHE A 233 11.88 -12.77 8.43
C PHE A 233 11.50 -13.72 9.57
N ILE A 234 11.66 -15.03 9.35
CA ILE A 234 11.37 -16.05 10.39
C ILE A 234 12.21 -15.78 11.64
N GLN A 235 13.50 -15.50 11.50
CA GLN A 235 14.39 -15.21 12.63
C GLN A 235 13.98 -13.93 13.38
N ILE A 236 13.68 -12.83 12.66
CA ILE A 236 13.22 -11.57 13.24
C ILE A 236 11.92 -11.78 14.03
N VAL A 237 10.94 -12.48 13.43
CA VAL A 237 9.63 -12.71 14.06
C VAL A 237 9.69 -13.68 15.22
N SER A 238 10.55 -14.71 15.17
CA SER A 238 10.70 -15.67 16.26
C SER A 238 11.45 -15.12 17.49
N GLY A 239 12.09 -13.95 17.38
CA GLY A 239 12.90 -13.38 18.45
C GLY A 239 14.18 -14.17 18.72
N GLY A 240 14.60 -14.98 17.76
CA GLY A 240 15.72 -15.89 17.86
C GLY A 240 17.10 -15.23 17.74
N PHE A 241 17.36 -14.20 18.56
CA PHE A 241 18.76 -13.81 18.85
C PHE A 241 19.26 -14.67 20.01
N HIS A 242 19.72 -15.88 19.70
CA HIS A 242 20.68 -16.53 20.59
C HIS A 242 21.99 -15.76 20.43
N ASN A 243 22.29 -14.91 21.40
CA ASN A 243 23.66 -14.49 21.64
C ASN A 243 24.46 -15.77 21.95
N GLU A 244 25.22 -16.27 21.00
CA GLU A 244 26.36 -17.11 21.26
C GLU A 244 27.57 -16.21 21.53
#